data_31360763fbed89fc80cac5125cef7194
#
_entry.id   31360763fbed89fc80cac5125cef7194
#
_cell.length_a   1.000
_cell.length_b   1.000
_cell.length_c   1.000
_cell.angle_alpha   90.00
_cell.angle_beta   90.00
_cell.angle_gamma   90.00
#
_symmetry.space_group_name_H-M   'P 1'
#
loop_
_entity.id
_entity.type
_entity.pdbx_description
1 polymer ?
#
loop_
_entity_poly.entity_id
_entity_poly.type
_entity_poly.pdbx_seq_one_letter_code
_entity_poly.pdbx_strand_id
1 'polypeptide(L)'
;MAIFYILLFFMVIAAIIAVETKDLLSSVICVGAIGFGGSLMFLLLYAPDIAITQIVVEVLGLIILIRATISRDHTFITGEREFFGMVVSVAILLVIFLAGIRVFESLPPFGTPIFAKMPEAPSQTYIEKGLADTGAANVVAGVILDYRGYDTLGEATVLFTSILGATIILRTRSRKRLEEPDA
;
A
#
# COMPACT_ATOMS: atom_id res chain seq x y z
N MET A 1 8.87 7.61 21.21
CA MET A 1 8.23 6.30 21.43
C MET A 1 6.75 6.41 21.77
N ALA A 2 6.29 7.23 22.73
CA ALA A 2 4.86 7.33 23.09
C ALA A 2 3.97 7.72 21.91
N ILE A 3 4.35 8.73 21.11
CA ILE A 3 3.59 9.18 19.94
C ILE A 3 3.40 8.04 18.92
N PHE A 4 4.42 7.21 18.72
CA PHE A 4 4.34 6.07 17.80
C PHE A 4 3.28 5.05 18.23
N TYR A 5 3.23 4.70 19.50
CA TYR A 5 2.20 3.80 20.03
C TYR A 5 0.79 4.41 20.00
N ILE A 6 0.67 5.72 20.24
CA ILE A 6 -0.61 6.42 20.15
C ILE A 6 -1.13 6.37 18.69
N LEU A 7 -0.27 6.63 17.70
CA LEU A 7 -0.64 6.54 16.28
C LEU A 7 -1.04 5.12 15.89
N LEU A 8 -0.28 4.11 16.32
CA LEU A 8 -0.63 2.71 16.07
C LEU A 8 -1.99 2.35 16.65
N PHE A 9 -2.26 2.75 17.90
CA PHE A 9 -3.53 2.50 18.55
C PHE A 9 -4.69 3.19 17.81
N PHE A 10 -4.49 4.45 17.40
CA PHE A 10 -5.47 5.17 16.58
C PHE A 10 -5.75 4.46 15.25
N MET A 11 -4.71 4.00 14.55
CA MET A 11 -4.85 3.26 13.29
C MET A 11 -5.61 1.95 13.46
N VAL A 12 -5.37 1.22 14.55
CA VAL A 12 -6.11 -0.01 14.87
C VAL A 12 -7.59 0.30 15.11
N ILE A 13 -7.91 1.34 15.89
CA ILE A 13 -9.30 1.75 16.10
C ILE A 13 -9.97 2.14 14.77
N ALA A 14 -9.30 2.97 13.95
CA ALA A 14 -9.81 3.38 12.66
C ALA A 14 -10.04 2.17 11.73
N ALA A 15 -9.16 1.16 11.75
CA ALA A 15 -9.32 -0.07 10.99
C ALA A 15 -10.56 -0.88 11.43
N ILE A 16 -10.78 -1.00 12.74
CA ILE A 16 -11.97 -1.69 13.28
C ILE A 16 -13.24 -0.96 12.85
N ILE A 17 -13.27 0.37 12.97
CA ILE A 17 -14.41 1.18 12.55
C ILE A 17 -14.65 1.04 11.04
N ALA A 18 -13.59 1.06 10.22
CA ALA A 18 -13.70 0.91 8.78
C ALA A 18 -14.35 -0.40 8.35
N VAL A 19 -14.08 -1.49 9.08
CA VAL A 19 -14.63 -2.82 8.80
C VAL A 19 -16.04 -2.99 9.36
N GLU A 20 -16.35 -2.40 10.52
CA GLU A 20 -17.64 -2.55 11.20
C GLU A 20 -18.72 -1.61 10.66
N THR A 21 -18.35 -0.46 10.13
CA THR A 21 -19.33 0.51 9.62
C THR A 21 -20.05 -0.02 8.38
N LYS A 22 -21.37 0.19 8.33
CA LYS A 22 -22.20 -0.15 7.17
C LYS A 22 -22.25 0.97 6.12
N ASP A 23 -21.84 2.16 6.49
CA ASP A 23 -21.76 3.30 5.59
C ASP A 23 -20.42 3.30 4.85
N LEU A 24 -20.47 3.13 3.54
CA LEU A 24 -19.27 3.07 2.69
C LEU A 24 -18.44 4.34 2.74
N LEU A 25 -19.07 5.51 2.84
CA LEU A 25 -18.34 6.77 2.90
C LEU A 25 -17.54 6.88 4.21
N SER A 26 -18.17 6.53 5.33
CA SER A 26 -17.49 6.49 6.63
C SER A 26 -16.32 5.48 6.63
N SER A 27 -16.51 4.31 5.99
CA SER A 27 -15.44 3.32 5.84
C SER A 27 -14.26 3.90 5.05
N VAL A 28 -14.52 4.55 3.92
CA VAL A 28 -13.48 5.19 3.09
C VAL A 28 -12.71 6.27 3.86
N ILE A 29 -13.42 7.09 4.65
CA ILE A 29 -12.78 8.14 5.48
C ILE A 29 -11.87 7.49 6.54
N CYS A 30 -12.31 6.39 7.18
CA CYS A 30 -11.49 5.67 8.15
C CYS A 30 -10.25 5.05 7.52
N VAL A 31 -10.37 4.48 6.32
CA VAL A 31 -9.21 3.96 5.54
C VAL A 31 -8.21 5.10 5.27
N GLY A 32 -8.70 6.27 4.84
CA GLY A 32 -7.87 7.44 4.64
C GLY A 32 -7.16 7.91 5.92
N ALA A 33 -7.84 7.87 7.06
CA ALA A 33 -7.21 8.20 8.35
C ALA A 33 -6.06 7.23 8.70
N ILE A 34 -6.19 5.95 8.35
CA ILE A 34 -5.13 4.94 8.51
C ILE A 34 -3.94 5.27 7.62
N GLY A 35 -4.17 5.59 6.34
CA GLY A 35 -3.12 5.92 5.39
C GLY A 35 -2.33 7.17 5.79
N PHE A 36 -3.01 8.23 6.25
CA PHE A 36 -2.36 9.42 6.81
C PHE A 36 -1.60 9.11 8.10
N GLY A 37 -2.16 8.28 8.98
CA GLY A 37 -1.45 7.78 10.16
C GLY A 37 -0.16 7.06 9.79
N GLY A 38 -0.21 6.21 8.76
CA GLY A 38 0.97 5.51 8.21
C GLY A 38 2.05 6.48 7.72
N SER A 39 1.67 7.54 6.98
CA SER A 39 2.64 8.53 6.51
C SER A 39 3.31 9.30 7.65
N LEU A 40 2.57 9.64 8.71
CA LEU A 40 3.14 10.23 9.92
C LEU A 40 4.12 9.28 10.60
N MET A 41 3.82 7.98 10.64
CA MET A 41 4.75 6.98 11.17
C MET A 41 6.03 6.89 10.34
N PHE A 42 5.95 6.94 9.02
CA PHE A 42 7.14 6.98 8.16
C PHE A 42 8.00 8.23 8.42
N LEU A 43 7.38 9.40 8.65
CA LEU A 43 8.13 10.60 9.06
C LEU A 43 8.84 10.42 10.40
N LEU A 44 8.19 9.79 11.37
CA LEU A 44 8.79 9.49 12.68
C LEU A 44 9.95 8.49 12.58
N LEU A 45 9.94 7.65 11.55
CA LEU A 45 11.01 6.69 11.25
C LEU A 45 12.11 7.27 10.35
N TYR A 46 12.11 8.57 10.10
CA TYR A 46 13.07 9.25 9.23
C TYR A 46 13.06 8.74 7.77
N ALA A 47 11.87 8.33 7.27
CA ALA A 47 11.66 7.87 5.90
C ALA A 47 10.77 8.87 5.12
N PRO A 48 11.21 10.10 4.84
CA PRO A 48 10.38 11.15 4.23
C PRO A 48 9.94 10.81 2.81
N ASP A 49 10.76 10.10 2.03
CA ASP A 49 10.42 9.72 0.66
C ASP A 49 9.20 8.80 0.62
N ILE A 50 9.16 7.81 1.52
CA ILE A 50 8.01 6.90 1.65
C ILE A 50 6.80 7.66 2.18
N ALA A 51 6.97 8.57 3.14
CA ALA A 51 5.89 9.37 3.70
C ALA A 51 5.21 10.25 2.63
N ILE A 52 5.98 10.93 1.79
CA ILE A 52 5.46 11.75 0.70
C ILE A 52 4.72 10.89 -0.33
N THR A 53 5.30 9.77 -0.73
CA THR A 53 4.66 8.83 -1.65
C THR A 53 3.33 8.30 -1.09
N GLN A 54 3.30 7.94 0.19
CA GLN A 54 2.09 7.49 0.89
C GLN A 54 1.00 8.58 0.87
N ILE A 55 1.33 9.83 1.17
CA ILE A 55 0.36 10.94 1.13
C ILE A 55 -0.23 11.10 -0.28
N VAL A 56 0.61 11.10 -1.31
CA VAL A 56 0.15 11.28 -2.69
C VAL A 56 -0.79 10.16 -3.11
N VAL A 57 -0.42 8.90 -2.84
CA VAL A 57 -1.23 7.72 -3.18
C VAL A 57 -2.53 7.73 -2.38
N GLU A 58 -2.48 8.08 -1.10
CA GLU A 58 -3.65 8.15 -0.22
C GLU A 58 -4.65 9.19 -0.70
N VAL A 59 -4.20 10.40 -1.00
CA VAL A 59 -5.09 11.48 -1.51
C VAL A 59 -5.76 11.07 -2.82
N LEU A 60 -4.99 10.50 -3.76
CA LEU A 60 -5.55 10.02 -5.03
C LEU A 60 -6.56 8.88 -4.82
N GLY A 61 -6.21 7.91 -3.97
CA GLY A 61 -7.07 6.79 -3.61
C GLY A 61 -8.38 7.26 -2.97
N LEU A 62 -8.29 8.18 -2.00
CA LEU A 62 -9.46 8.76 -1.35
C LEU A 62 -10.39 9.48 -2.34
N ILE A 63 -9.84 10.31 -3.23
CA ILE A 63 -10.65 11.03 -4.23
C ILE A 63 -11.42 10.03 -5.12
N ILE A 64 -10.74 8.97 -5.57
CA ILE A 64 -11.36 7.94 -6.42
C ILE A 64 -12.45 7.19 -5.65
N LEU A 65 -12.15 6.75 -4.42
CA LEU A 65 -13.09 5.99 -3.59
C LEU A 65 -14.30 6.82 -3.16
N ILE A 66 -14.09 8.07 -2.73
CA ILE A 66 -15.18 8.99 -2.37
C ILE A 66 -16.08 9.22 -3.60
N ARG A 67 -15.49 9.49 -4.76
CA ARG A 67 -16.27 9.69 -5.98
C ARG A 67 -17.06 8.44 -6.39
N ALA A 68 -16.45 7.27 -6.26
CA ALA A 68 -17.11 5.99 -6.55
C ALA A 68 -18.26 5.68 -5.57
N THR A 69 -18.12 6.10 -4.31
CA THR A 69 -19.11 5.87 -3.25
C THR A 69 -20.30 6.81 -3.37
N ILE A 70 -20.06 8.12 -3.59
CA ILE A 70 -21.13 9.14 -3.69
C ILE A 70 -22.00 8.91 -4.94
N SER A 71 -21.45 8.40 -6.02
CA SER A 71 -22.20 8.18 -7.28
C SER A 71 -23.13 6.98 -7.25
N ARG A 72 -23.21 6.22 -6.16
CA ARG A 72 -24.09 5.06 -6.01
C ARG A 72 -25.25 5.37 -5.08
N ASP A 73 -26.48 5.04 -5.51
CA ASP A 73 -27.71 5.18 -4.72
C ASP A 73 -27.74 4.25 -3.48
N HIS A 74 -26.84 3.26 -3.41
CA HIS A 74 -26.72 2.30 -2.32
C HIS A 74 -25.42 2.55 -1.54
N THR A 75 -25.50 3.38 -0.51
CA THR A 75 -24.38 3.65 0.40
C THR A 75 -24.27 2.63 1.53
N PHE A 76 -25.29 1.80 1.72
CA PHE A 76 -25.30 0.82 2.80
C PHE A 76 -25.10 -0.61 2.29
N ILE A 77 -24.22 -1.33 2.98
CA ILE A 77 -24.05 -2.76 2.76
C ILE A 77 -25.18 -3.51 3.47
N THR A 78 -26.13 -4.01 2.68
CA THR A 78 -27.20 -4.89 3.16
C THR A 78 -26.81 -6.34 2.84
N GLY A 79 -26.39 -7.07 3.84
CA GLY A 79 -26.09 -8.50 3.71
C GLY A 79 -26.02 -9.14 5.10
N GLU A 80 -26.57 -10.34 5.23
CA GLU A 80 -26.34 -11.16 6.42
C GLU A 80 -24.92 -11.72 6.35
N ARG A 81 -24.13 -11.53 7.40
CA ARG A 81 -22.81 -12.15 7.52
C ARG A 81 -23.04 -13.66 7.77
N GLU A 82 -22.66 -14.48 6.82
CA GLU A 82 -22.68 -15.92 7.04
C GLU A 82 -21.70 -16.28 8.16
N PHE A 83 -22.21 -16.90 9.22
CA PHE A 83 -21.43 -17.30 10.40
C PHE A 83 -20.22 -18.14 10.03
N PHE A 84 -20.37 -19.07 9.08
CA PHE A 84 -19.29 -19.93 8.63
C PHE A 84 -18.15 -19.12 7.96
N GLY A 85 -18.47 -18.18 7.08
CA GLY A 85 -17.50 -17.31 6.44
C GLY A 85 -16.73 -16.46 7.46
N MET A 86 -17.40 -15.94 8.47
CA MET A 86 -16.79 -15.20 9.56
C MET A 86 -15.80 -16.06 10.35
N VAL A 87 -16.18 -17.27 10.75
CA VAL A 87 -15.31 -18.18 11.51
C VAL A 87 -14.06 -18.55 10.72
N VAL A 88 -14.20 -18.87 9.44
CA VAL A 88 -13.07 -19.19 8.56
C VAL A 88 -12.12 -17.99 8.43
N SER A 89 -12.67 -16.79 8.21
CA SER A 89 -11.87 -15.56 8.09
C SER A 89 -11.08 -15.26 9.38
N VAL A 90 -11.74 -15.38 10.53
CA VAL A 90 -11.09 -15.17 11.84
C VAL A 90 -10.01 -16.22 12.08
N ALA A 91 -10.26 -17.49 11.74
CA ALA A 91 -9.26 -18.54 11.89
C ALA A 91 -8.03 -18.29 11.02
N ILE A 92 -8.20 -17.87 9.75
CA ILE A 92 -7.09 -17.53 8.86
C ILE A 92 -6.31 -16.32 9.42
N LEU A 93 -6.99 -15.27 9.85
CA LEU A 93 -6.35 -14.10 10.46
C LEU A 93 -5.56 -14.45 11.72
N LEU A 94 -6.11 -15.34 12.55
CA LEU A 94 -5.40 -15.82 13.75
C LEU A 94 -4.12 -16.58 13.38
N VAL A 95 -4.16 -17.45 12.38
CA VAL A 95 -2.97 -18.17 11.90
C VAL A 95 -1.92 -17.20 11.39
N ILE A 96 -2.31 -16.21 10.58
CA ILE A 96 -1.41 -15.17 10.07
C ILE A 96 -0.82 -14.36 11.23
N PHE A 97 -1.64 -13.98 12.20
CA PHE A 97 -1.20 -13.25 13.39
C PHE A 97 -0.17 -14.02 14.22
N LEU A 98 -0.44 -15.31 14.50
CA LEU A 98 0.49 -16.16 15.23
C LEU A 98 1.81 -16.38 14.47
N ALA A 99 1.73 -16.55 13.15
CA ALA A 99 2.93 -16.61 12.30
C ALA A 99 3.71 -15.29 12.35
N GLY A 100 3.00 -14.15 12.31
CA GLY A 100 3.59 -12.81 12.45
C GLY A 100 4.36 -12.63 13.78
N ILE A 101 3.81 -13.11 14.89
CA ILE A 101 4.50 -13.09 16.20
C ILE A 101 5.83 -13.85 16.11
N ARG A 102 5.83 -15.04 15.50
CA ARG A 102 7.06 -15.83 15.35
C ARG A 102 8.13 -15.13 14.51
N VAL A 103 7.69 -14.48 13.42
CA VAL A 103 8.60 -13.67 12.60
C VAL A 103 9.14 -12.48 13.42
N PHE A 104 8.27 -11.80 14.17
CA PHE A 104 8.66 -10.66 14.99
C PHE A 104 9.70 -11.03 16.05
N GLU A 105 9.56 -12.20 16.71
CA GLU A 105 10.53 -12.70 17.68
C GLU A 105 11.92 -12.96 17.08
N SER A 106 12.00 -13.21 15.76
CA SER A 106 13.27 -13.44 15.05
C SER A 106 13.93 -12.16 14.55
N LEU A 107 13.25 -11.01 14.62
CA LEU A 107 13.80 -9.73 14.18
C LEU A 107 14.82 -9.18 15.19
N PRO A 108 15.82 -8.40 14.71
CA PRO A 108 16.73 -7.70 15.60
C PRO A 108 15.97 -6.72 16.51
N PRO A 109 16.53 -6.36 17.68
CA PRO A 109 15.92 -5.36 18.55
C PRO A 109 15.63 -4.06 17.81
N PHE A 110 14.48 -3.45 18.11
CA PHE A 110 14.06 -2.20 17.50
C PHE A 110 15.14 -1.12 17.59
N GLY A 111 15.39 -0.42 16.48
CA GLY A 111 16.42 0.61 16.39
C GLY A 111 17.84 0.09 16.14
N THR A 112 18.02 -1.23 15.97
CA THR A 112 19.32 -1.81 15.62
C THR A 112 19.33 -2.19 14.14
N PRO A 113 19.93 -1.40 13.25
CA PRO A 113 19.94 -1.72 11.82
C PRO A 113 20.80 -2.95 11.53
N ILE A 114 20.32 -3.81 10.63
CA ILE A 114 21.00 -5.07 10.27
C ILE A 114 22.40 -4.80 9.70
N PHE A 115 22.55 -3.76 8.88
CA PHE A 115 23.84 -3.42 8.27
C PHE A 115 24.91 -3.02 9.29
N ALA A 116 24.54 -2.57 10.49
CA ALA A 116 25.49 -2.33 11.57
C ALA A 116 26.12 -3.62 12.13
N LYS A 117 25.46 -4.78 11.92
CA LYS A 117 25.94 -6.10 12.35
C LYS A 117 26.60 -6.90 11.24
N MET A 118 26.37 -6.53 9.99
CA MET A 118 26.90 -7.20 8.79
C MET A 118 27.74 -6.23 7.97
N PRO A 119 29.07 -6.21 8.13
CA PRO A 119 29.94 -5.28 7.39
C PRO A 119 29.88 -5.42 5.86
N GLU A 120 29.46 -6.59 5.37
CA GLU A 120 29.32 -6.88 3.95
C GLU A 120 27.87 -6.74 3.45
N ALA A 121 26.99 -6.11 4.23
CA ALA A 121 25.60 -5.91 3.81
C ALA A 121 25.53 -5.00 2.56
N PRO A 122 24.73 -5.34 1.53
CA PRO A 122 24.55 -4.49 0.35
C PRO A 122 24.15 -3.06 0.68
N SER A 123 23.35 -2.87 1.75
CA SER A 123 22.93 -1.57 2.23
C SER A 123 24.09 -0.66 2.68
N GLN A 124 25.18 -1.24 3.17
CA GLN A 124 26.38 -0.48 3.51
C GLN A 124 27.04 0.08 2.24
N THR A 125 27.16 -0.72 1.20
CA THR A 125 27.67 -0.29 -0.09
C THR A 125 26.84 0.88 -0.67
N TYR A 126 25.51 0.80 -0.57
CA TYR A 126 24.62 1.86 -1.04
C TYR A 126 24.83 3.17 -0.29
N ILE A 127 25.06 3.12 1.03
CA ILE A 127 25.29 4.30 1.85
C ILE A 127 26.67 4.90 1.59
N GLU A 128 27.72 4.07 1.50
CA GLU A 128 29.11 4.54 1.39
C GLU A 128 29.46 4.96 -0.03
N LYS A 129 29.00 4.25 -1.04
CA LYS A 129 29.39 4.43 -2.45
C LYS A 129 28.29 5.03 -3.32
N GLY A 130 27.03 5.05 -2.87
CA GLY A 130 25.89 5.42 -3.67
C GLY A 130 26.05 6.74 -4.42
N LEU A 131 26.51 7.79 -3.75
CA LEU A 131 26.74 9.08 -4.40
C LEU A 131 27.84 9.03 -5.47
N ALA A 132 28.91 8.29 -5.22
CA ALA A 132 30.03 8.19 -6.15
C ALA A 132 29.66 7.32 -7.39
N ASP A 133 28.91 6.25 -7.17
CA ASP A 133 28.57 5.30 -8.22
C ASP A 133 27.40 5.81 -9.10
N THR A 134 26.38 6.44 -8.50
CA THR A 134 25.15 6.83 -9.20
C THR A 134 25.04 8.33 -9.48
N GLY A 135 25.82 9.18 -8.79
CA GLY A 135 25.69 10.62 -8.83
C GLY A 135 24.44 11.18 -8.14
N ALA A 136 23.58 10.32 -7.58
CA ALA A 136 22.33 10.71 -6.92
C ALA A 136 22.58 11.10 -5.47
N ALA A 137 22.22 12.33 -5.10
CA ALA A 137 22.27 12.77 -3.70
C ALA A 137 21.24 12.05 -2.79
N ASN A 138 20.14 11.58 -3.37
CA ASN A 138 19.17 10.77 -2.68
C ASN A 138 19.51 9.29 -2.84
N VAL A 139 19.93 8.65 -1.74
CA VAL A 139 20.31 7.23 -1.71
C VAL A 139 19.17 6.33 -2.14
N VAL A 140 17.92 6.63 -1.75
CA VAL A 140 16.74 5.83 -2.13
C VAL A 140 16.56 5.85 -3.64
N ALA A 141 16.65 7.04 -4.26
CA ALA A 141 16.57 7.18 -5.72
C ALA A 141 17.71 6.42 -6.43
N GLY A 142 18.94 6.50 -5.93
CA GLY A 142 20.08 5.77 -6.46
C GLY A 142 19.87 4.25 -6.40
N VAL A 143 19.33 3.74 -5.30
CA VAL A 143 19.04 2.30 -5.17
C VAL A 143 17.94 1.86 -6.14
N ILE A 144 16.82 2.58 -6.20
CA ILE A 144 15.65 2.18 -6.99
C ILE A 144 15.91 2.31 -8.49
N LEU A 145 16.58 3.37 -8.92
CA LEU A 145 16.73 3.70 -10.34
C LEU A 145 18.01 3.18 -10.98
N ASP A 146 19.05 2.91 -10.18
CA ASP A 146 20.35 2.48 -10.70
C ASP A 146 20.73 1.10 -10.19
N TYR A 147 21.08 0.91 -8.92
CA TYR A 147 21.49 -0.40 -8.39
C TYR A 147 20.45 -1.52 -8.62
N ARG A 148 19.15 -1.16 -8.51
CA ARG A 148 18.02 -2.07 -8.69
C ARG A 148 17.05 -1.62 -9.79
N GLY A 149 17.55 -0.95 -10.81
CA GLY A 149 16.75 -0.41 -11.90
C GLY A 149 15.90 -1.45 -12.65
N TYR A 150 16.34 -2.72 -12.74
CA TYR A 150 15.54 -3.78 -13.34
C TYR A 150 14.28 -4.14 -12.54
N ASP A 151 14.31 -4.03 -11.21
CA ASP A 151 13.13 -4.24 -10.37
C ASP A 151 12.07 -3.16 -10.71
N THR A 152 12.50 -1.91 -10.80
CA THR A 152 11.65 -0.78 -11.16
C THR A 152 11.08 -0.88 -12.57
N LEU A 153 11.86 -1.38 -13.54
CA LEU A 153 11.35 -1.66 -14.89
C LEU A 153 10.27 -2.75 -14.87
N GLY A 154 10.45 -3.79 -14.05
CA GLY A 154 9.45 -4.82 -13.82
C GLY A 154 8.16 -4.25 -13.24
N GLU A 155 8.26 -3.40 -12.22
CA GLU A 155 7.12 -2.71 -11.61
C GLU A 155 6.38 -1.83 -12.62
N ALA A 156 7.11 -1.03 -13.40
CA ALA A 156 6.53 -0.19 -14.44
C ALA A 156 5.77 -1.01 -15.50
N THR A 157 6.31 -2.17 -15.89
CA THR A 157 5.66 -3.10 -16.82
C THR A 157 4.37 -3.66 -16.26
N VAL A 158 4.35 -4.06 -14.98
CA VAL A 158 3.15 -4.55 -14.29
C VAL A 158 2.09 -3.46 -14.20
N LEU A 159 2.46 -2.25 -13.81
CA LEU A 159 1.55 -1.10 -13.75
C LEU A 159 0.95 -0.78 -15.12
N PHE A 160 1.78 -0.73 -16.17
CA PHE A 160 1.32 -0.49 -17.54
C PHE A 160 0.32 -1.55 -18.00
N THR A 161 0.64 -2.83 -17.77
CA THR A 161 -0.22 -3.96 -18.14
C THR A 161 -1.54 -3.92 -17.38
N SER A 162 -1.50 -3.56 -16.09
CA SER A 162 -2.71 -3.41 -15.24
C SER A 162 -3.61 -2.29 -15.74
N ILE A 163 -3.03 -1.14 -16.12
CA ILE A 163 -3.79 -0.02 -16.69
C ILE A 163 -4.44 -0.41 -18.02
N LEU A 164 -3.70 -1.09 -18.91
CA LEU A 164 -4.25 -1.59 -20.16
C LEU A 164 -5.40 -2.58 -19.91
N GLY A 165 -5.21 -3.54 -19.02
CA GLY A 165 -6.23 -4.53 -18.63
C GLY A 165 -7.49 -3.85 -18.10
N ALA A 166 -7.35 -2.92 -17.17
CA ALA A 166 -8.47 -2.15 -16.61
C ALA A 166 -9.18 -1.33 -17.71
N THR A 167 -8.44 -0.68 -18.60
CA THR A 167 -9.00 0.10 -19.69
C THR A 167 -9.80 -0.76 -20.67
N ILE A 168 -9.33 -1.97 -20.97
CA ILE A 168 -10.04 -2.92 -21.85
C ILE A 168 -11.33 -3.40 -21.20
N ILE A 169 -11.30 -3.76 -19.92
CA ILE A 169 -12.47 -4.26 -19.18
C ILE A 169 -13.53 -3.17 -19.01
N LEU A 170 -13.12 -1.94 -18.68
CA LEU A 170 -14.03 -0.81 -18.45
C LEU A 170 -14.54 -0.14 -19.74
N ARG A 171 -14.07 -0.57 -20.88
CA ARG A 171 -14.46 0.01 -22.17
C ARG A 171 -15.92 -0.33 -22.49
N THR A 172 -16.78 0.70 -22.49
CA THR A 172 -18.22 0.56 -22.77
C THR A 172 -18.59 0.48 -24.25
N ARG A 173 -17.65 0.80 -25.16
CA ARG A 173 -17.90 0.75 -26.61
C ARG A 173 -16.99 -0.29 -27.24
N SER A 174 -17.59 -1.35 -27.81
CA SER A 174 -16.87 -2.23 -28.71
C SER A 174 -16.51 -1.46 -30.00
N ARG A 175 -15.35 -1.81 -30.60
CA ARG A 175 -14.95 -1.27 -31.90
C ARG A 175 -16.08 -1.54 -32.88
N LYS A 176 -16.60 -0.49 -33.56
CA LYS A 176 -17.55 -0.62 -34.67
C LYS A 176 -17.00 -1.69 -35.61
N ARG A 177 -17.77 -2.75 -35.91
CA ARG A 177 -17.43 -3.64 -37.01
C ARG A 177 -17.23 -2.75 -38.24
N LEU A 178 -16.10 -2.89 -38.91
CA LEU A 178 -15.95 -2.36 -40.24
C LEU A 178 -17.07 -3.03 -41.06
N GLU A 179 -18.04 -2.25 -41.50
CA GLU A 179 -19.05 -2.70 -42.43
C GLU A 179 -18.28 -3.21 -43.65
N GLU A 180 -18.37 -4.51 -43.94
CA GLU A 180 -17.97 -5.04 -45.21
C GLU A 180 -18.83 -4.29 -46.26
N PRO A 181 -18.22 -3.70 -47.31
CA PRO A 181 -19.00 -3.13 -48.38
C PRO A 181 -19.84 -4.26 -49.01
N ASP A 182 -21.15 -4.03 -49.05
CA ASP A 182 -22.09 -4.92 -49.72
C ASP A 182 -21.58 -5.22 -51.12
N ALA A 183 -21.36 -6.51 -51.42
CA ALA A 183 -20.98 -7.03 -52.73
C ALA A 183 -22.18 -7.14 -53.67
#